data_80d13bdb9e9823d527c7d684562b10bc
#
_entry.id   80d13bdb9e9823d527c7d684562b10bc
#
_cell.length_a   1.000
_cell.length_b   1.000
_cell.length_c   1.000
_cell.angle_alpha   90.00
_cell.angle_beta   90.00
_cell.angle_gamma   90.00
#
_symmetry.space_group_name_H-M   'P 1'
#
loop_
_entity.id
_entity.type
_entity.pdbx_description
1 polymer ?
#
loop_
_entity_poly.entity_id
_entity_poly.type
_entity_poly.pdbx_seq_one_letter_code
_entity_poly.pdbx_strand_id
1 'polypeptide(L)'
;MKARILVIEDEMAINDLLCMNLEAAGYETVGYLDGNDASEGVAQDHEFQCALVDIMLPGKDGYTLLPELKKFGIPVIFLTAKADVTSKVKGLKDGAEDYIVKPFEMLEVMVRLEKVLDRYGTAPKQIQIDDVIIDTVSHIVTKNGEEIYLKPMEYNCLMVFVKNPNKALTRSQILQELWKEEFCGETRTVDAHVGRIRKKLSWQDKIKTIPRIGYRLE
;
A
#
# COMPACT_ATOMS: atom_id res chain seq x y z
N MET A 1 1.20 6.43 -12.92
CA MET A 1 2.16 7.43 -12.39
C MET A 1 3.10 6.71 -11.44
N LYS A 2 4.36 7.15 -11.34
CA LYS A 2 5.28 6.64 -10.32
C LYS A 2 4.85 7.19 -8.96
N ALA A 3 4.94 6.38 -7.90
CA ALA A 3 4.67 6.89 -6.55
C ALA A 3 5.79 7.84 -6.12
N ARG A 4 5.41 8.97 -5.48
CA ARG A 4 6.35 9.97 -4.94
C ARG A 4 6.52 9.74 -3.45
N ILE A 5 7.75 9.62 -3.02
CA ILE A 5 8.14 9.33 -1.64
C ILE A 5 8.87 10.53 -1.06
N LEU A 6 8.38 11.00 0.07
CA LEU A 6 9.04 12.02 0.86
C LEU A 6 10.06 11.37 1.79
N VAL A 7 11.29 11.88 1.82
CA VAL A 7 12.35 11.40 2.72
C VAL A 7 12.79 12.57 3.59
N ILE A 8 12.68 12.43 4.92
CA ILE A 8 13.10 13.46 5.89
C ILE A 8 14.08 12.79 6.86
N GLU A 9 15.36 13.11 6.68
CA GLU A 9 16.49 12.46 7.37
C GLU A 9 17.64 13.44 7.42
N ASP A 10 18.14 13.78 8.60
CA ASP A 10 19.16 14.81 8.79
C ASP A 10 20.58 14.38 8.39
N GLU A 11 20.88 13.08 8.46
CA GLU A 11 22.13 12.56 7.92
C GLU A 11 22.08 12.50 6.39
N MET A 12 22.76 13.45 5.74
CA MET A 12 22.79 13.56 4.27
C MET A 12 23.14 12.22 3.59
N ALA A 13 24.09 11.46 4.13
CA ALA A 13 24.48 10.17 3.57
C ALA A 13 23.36 9.12 3.60
N ILE A 14 22.51 9.13 4.64
CA ILE A 14 21.35 8.25 4.78
C ILE A 14 20.23 8.73 3.88
N ASN A 15 19.98 10.05 3.84
CA ASN A 15 18.99 10.65 2.96
C ASN A 15 19.28 10.32 1.49
N ASP A 16 20.51 10.57 1.04
CA ASP A 16 20.95 10.26 -0.33
C ASP A 16 20.84 8.76 -0.63
N LEU A 17 21.25 7.90 0.30
CA LEU A 17 21.15 6.44 0.15
C LEU A 17 19.70 6.01 -0.05
N LEU A 18 18.77 6.52 0.75
CA LEU A 18 17.33 6.24 0.63
C LEU A 18 16.80 6.73 -0.72
N CYS A 19 17.03 7.99 -1.07
CA CYS A 19 16.57 8.58 -2.33
C CYS A 19 17.10 7.78 -3.54
N MET A 20 18.40 7.54 -3.62
CA MET A 20 19.02 6.80 -4.75
C MET A 20 18.44 5.40 -4.92
N ASN A 21 18.25 4.65 -3.84
CA ASN A 21 17.70 3.29 -3.92
C ASN A 21 16.21 3.30 -4.29
N LEU A 22 15.43 4.23 -3.76
CA LEU A 22 14.02 4.39 -4.12
C LEU A 22 13.86 4.78 -5.60
N GLU A 23 14.69 5.71 -6.10
CA GLU A 23 14.70 6.10 -7.51
C GLU A 23 15.09 4.94 -8.42
N ALA A 24 16.11 4.16 -8.04
CA ALA A 24 16.48 2.95 -8.76
C ALA A 24 15.36 1.90 -8.82
N ALA A 25 14.52 1.85 -7.78
CA ALA A 25 13.30 1.01 -7.75
C ALA A 25 12.11 1.60 -8.53
N GLY A 26 12.26 2.82 -9.07
CA GLY A 26 11.27 3.45 -9.94
C GLY A 26 10.31 4.42 -9.24
N TYR A 27 10.55 4.78 -7.99
CA TYR A 27 9.83 5.85 -7.30
C TYR A 27 10.36 7.24 -7.72
N GLU A 28 9.61 8.28 -7.39
CA GLU A 28 10.10 9.66 -7.39
C GLU A 28 10.36 10.07 -5.95
N THR A 29 11.46 10.77 -5.65
CA THR A 29 11.81 11.15 -4.29
C THR A 29 11.98 12.65 -4.12
N VAL A 30 11.65 13.14 -2.93
CA VAL A 30 12.01 14.49 -2.46
C VAL A 30 12.60 14.33 -1.07
N GLY A 31 13.86 14.79 -0.89
CA GLY A 31 14.61 14.71 0.36
C GLY A 31 14.67 16.05 1.09
N TYR A 32 14.50 16.02 2.42
CA TYR A 32 14.75 17.14 3.33
C TYR A 32 15.68 16.70 4.45
N LEU A 33 16.54 17.61 4.91
CA LEU A 33 17.49 17.38 6.00
C LEU A 33 17.07 18.03 7.33
N ASP A 34 15.98 18.81 7.30
CA ASP A 34 15.46 19.56 8.46
C ASP A 34 13.94 19.48 8.49
N GLY A 35 13.37 19.35 9.70
CA GLY A 35 11.93 19.22 9.84
C GLY A 35 11.15 20.52 9.56
N ASN A 36 11.74 21.70 9.70
CA ASN A 36 11.06 22.95 9.33
C ASN A 36 10.99 23.09 7.81
N ASP A 37 12.10 22.82 7.12
CA ASP A 37 12.16 22.85 5.65
C ASP A 37 11.18 21.84 5.06
N ALA A 38 11.10 20.65 5.63
CA ALA A 38 10.13 19.63 5.23
C ALA A 38 8.68 20.10 5.43
N SER A 39 8.37 20.70 6.57
CA SER A 39 7.05 21.27 6.88
C SER A 39 6.63 22.35 5.88
N GLU A 40 7.55 23.27 5.56
CA GLU A 40 7.30 24.33 4.57
C GLU A 40 7.14 23.77 3.16
N GLY A 41 7.98 22.80 2.77
CA GLY A 41 7.92 22.15 1.48
C GLY A 41 6.62 21.40 1.26
N VAL A 42 6.18 20.62 2.26
CA VAL A 42 4.92 19.86 2.21
C VAL A 42 3.69 20.78 2.20
N ALA A 43 3.76 21.94 2.81
CA ALA A 43 2.67 22.93 2.74
C ALA A 43 2.47 23.47 1.30
N GLN A 44 3.53 23.49 0.49
CA GLN A 44 3.50 23.95 -0.90
C GLN A 44 3.21 22.82 -1.89
N ASP A 45 3.79 21.63 -1.65
CA ASP A 45 3.62 20.43 -2.47
C ASP A 45 3.45 19.20 -1.56
N HIS A 46 2.27 18.66 -1.52
CA HIS A 46 1.89 17.53 -0.65
C HIS A 46 1.43 16.29 -1.43
N GLU A 47 1.75 16.21 -2.70
CA GLU A 47 1.39 15.05 -3.54
C GLU A 47 2.36 13.87 -3.32
N PHE A 48 2.46 13.38 -2.08
CA PHE A 48 3.28 12.23 -1.71
C PHE A 48 2.39 11.04 -1.33
N GLN A 49 2.80 9.84 -1.72
CA GLN A 49 2.10 8.59 -1.41
C GLN A 49 2.59 7.94 -0.12
N CYS A 50 3.78 8.31 0.35
CA CYS A 50 4.33 7.91 1.65
C CYS A 50 5.46 8.85 2.05
N ALA A 51 5.71 8.97 3.37
CA ALA A 51 6.86 9.64 3.93
C ALA A 51 7.70 8.68 4.78
N LEU A 52 9.02 8.67 4.56
CA LEU A 52 10.02 8.09 5.45
C LEU A 52 10.58 9.22 6.30
N VAL A 53 10.42 9.16 7.61
CA VAL A 53 10.71 10.31 8.50
C VAL A 53 11.57 9.85 9.67
N ASP A 54 12.76 10.44 9.82
CA ASP A 54 13.50 10.27 11.08
C ASP A 54 12.73 10.95 12.21
N ILE A 55 12.75 10.32 13.37
CA ILE A 55 12.17 10.90 14.58
C ILE A 55 13.02 12.04 15.10
N MET A 56 14.34 11.89 15.02
CA MET A 56 15.31 12.79 15.66
C MET A 56 15.82 13.83 14.66
N LEU A 57 14.95 14.69 14.17
CA LEU A 57 15.28 15.73 13.20
C LEU A 57 15.63 17.06 13.90
N PRO A 58 16.51 17.87 13.31
CA PRO A 58 16.65 19.28 13.69
C PRO A 58 15.38 20.05 13.33
N GLY A 59 15.15 21.15 14.02
CA GLY A 59 13.94 21.96 13.83
C GLY A 59 12.70 21.26 14.40
N LYS A 60 11.80 20.79 13.56
CA LYS A 60 10.64 19.98 13.96
C LYS A 60 11.00 18.51 13.95
N ASP A 61 10.80 17.83 15.09
CA ASP A 61 10.98 16.38 15.16
C ASP A 61 9.89 15.61 14.36
N GLY A 62 10.15 14.32 14.13
CA GLY A 62 9.24 13.48 13.36
C GLY A 62 7.84 13.35 13.98
N TYR A 63 7.72 13.38 15.31
CA TYR A 63 6.41 13.32 15.98
C TYR A 63 5.61 14.62 15.78
N THR A 64 6.28 15.76 15.74
CA THR A 64 5.65 17.05 15.44
C THR A 64 5.21 17.14 13.99
N LEU A 65 5.95 16.53 13.06
CA LEU A 65 5.60 16.46 11.64
C LEU A 65 4.44 15.51 11.34
N LEU A 66 4.27 14.43 12.12
CA LEU A 66 3.25 13.42 11.86
C LEU A 66 1.84 13.98 11.67
N PRO A 67 1.28 14.83 12.58
CA PRO A 67 -0.07 15.38 12.38
C PRO A 67 -0.15 16.32 11.16
N GLU A 68 0.92 16.99 10.79
CA GLU A 68 0.96 17.86 9.61
C GLU A 68 0.88 17.01 8.33
N LEU A 69 1.69 15.94 8.23
CA LEU A 69 1.67 15.01 7.09
C LEU A 69 0.32 14.29 6.97
N LYS A 70 -0.24 13.85 8.09
CA LYS A 70 -1.57 13.22 8.14
C LYS A 70 -2.69 14.13 7.67
N LYS A 71 -2.62 15.43 7.92
CA LYS A 71 -3.60 16.41 7.43
C LYS A 71 -3.70 16.41 5.90
N PHE A 72 -2.59 16.11 5.22
CA PHE A 72 -2.53 15.96 3.77
C PHE A 72 -2.76 14.52 3.29
N GLY A 73 -3.06 13.59 4.21
CA GLY A 73 -3.29 12.18 3.88
C GLY A 73 -2.02 11.41 3.52
N ILE A 74 -0.85 11.90 3.92
CA ILE A 74 0.45 11.26 3.67
C ILE A 74 0.72 10.24 4.78
N PRO A 75 0.76 8.93 4.49
CA PRO A 75 1.12 7.92 5.47
C PRO A 75 2.62 8.00 5.81
N VAL A 76 2.95 7.76 7.08
CA VAL A 76 4.31 7.93 7.61
C VAL A 76 4.88 6.61 8.10
N ILE A 77 6.08 6.29 7.65
CA ILE A 77 6.95 5.27 8.21
C ILE A 77 8.08 5.98 8.96
N PHE A 78 8.20 5.75 10.25
CA PHE A 78 9.29 6.35 11.02
C PHE A 78 10.59 5.56 10.89
N LEU A 79 11.69 6.29 10.77
CA LEU A 79 13.05 5.79 10.97
C LEU A 79 13.46 6.12 12.41
N THR A 80 13.95 5.13 13.18
CA THR A 80 14.19 5.33 14.61
C THR A 80 15.43 4.61 15.12
N ALA A 81 16.14 5.17 16.08
CA ALA A 81 17.20 4.47 16.77
C ALA A 81 16.64 3.36 17.70
N LYS A 82 17.42 2.28 17.91
CA LYS A 82 17.04 1.07 18.66
C LYS A 82 16.56 1.31 20.09
N ALA A 83 16.93 2.45 20.70
CA ALA A 83 16.62 2.77 22.11
C ALA A 83 15.18 3.22 22.36
N ASP A 84 14.40 3.52 21.32
CA ASP A 84 13.09 4.18 21.44
C ASP A 84 11.89 3.23 21.32
N VAL A 85 12.03 2.02 21.85
CA VAL A 85 10.96 0.99 21.82
C VAL A 85 9.69 1.46 22.55
N THR A 86 9.84 2.29 23.60
CA THR A 86 8.70 2.84 24.37
C THR A 86 7.90 3.86 23.55
N SER A 87 8.57 4.62 22.72
CA SER A 87 7.97 5.59 21.80
C SER A 87 7.30 4.93 20.61
N LYS A 88 7.70 3.69 20.23
CA LYS A 88 7.01 2.90 19.19
C LYS A 88 5.55 2.65 19.51
N VAL A 89 5.23 2.29 20.75
CA VAL A 89 3.84 2.04 21.20
C VAL A 89 3.05 3.34 21.20
N LYS A 90 3.68 4.47 21.53
CA LYS A 90 3.05 5.79 21.50
C LYS A 90 2.77 6.23 20.07
N GLY A 91 3.74 6.19 19.19
CA GLY A 91 3.59 6.65 17.81
C GLY A 91 2.64 5.80 16.95
N LEU A 92 2.54 4.46 17.17
CA LEU A 92 1.50 3.63 16.54
C LEU A 92 0.10 4.05 17.02
N LYS A 93 -0.05 4.45 18.30
CA LYS A 93 -1.29 5.05 18.81
C LYS A 93 -1.54 6.43 18.21
N ASP A 94 -0.50 7.18 17.89
CA ASP A 94 -0.59 8.51 17.27
C ASP A 94 -0.79 8.45 15.75
N GLY A 95 -0.71 7.23 15.16
CA GLY A 95 -1.15 6.92 13.80
C GLY A 95 -0.07 6.92 12.73
N ALA A 96 1.18 6.61 13.05
CA ALA A 96 2.17 6.17 12.07
C ALA A 96 1.83 4.78 11.53
N GLU A 97 2.20 4.50 10.29
CA GLU A 97 1.88 3.23 9.62
C GLU A 97 2.85 2.11 9.96
N ASP A 98 4.13 2.42 10.12
CA ASP A 98 5.17 1.46 10.48
C ASP A 98 6.40 2.16 11.07
N TYR A 99 7.37 1.36 11.54
CA TYR A 99 8.64 1.80 12.11
C TYR A 99 9.78 0.94 11.58
N ILE A 100 10.88 1.59 11.20
CA ILE A 100 12.12 0.96 10.79
C ILE A 100 13.22 1.37 11.76
N VAL A 101 13.94 0.39 12.29
CA VAL A 101 15.00 0.64 13.30
C VAL A 101 16.33 0.81 12.61
N LYS A 102 17.04 1.89 12.89
CA LYS A 102 18.43 2.11 12.45
C LYS A 102 19.42 1.25 13.30
N PRO A 103 20.42 0.61 12.69
CA PRO A 103 20.66 0.54 11.25
C PRO A 103 19.70 -0.44 10.57
N PHE A 104 19.32 -0.14 9.33
CA PHE A 104 18.36 -0.92 8.53
C PHE A 104 18.99 -1.39 7.21
N GLU A 105 18.47 -2.48 6.69
CA GLU A 105 18.76 -2.92 5.33
C GLU A 105 17.76 -2.30 4.34
N MET A 106 18.22 -1.87 3.16
CA MET A 106 17.35 -1.28 2.14
C MET A 106 16.20 -2.20 1.73
N LEU A 107 16.42 -3.51 1.75
CA LEU A 107 15.36 -4.48 1.46
C LEU A 107 14.20 -4.37 2.49
N GLU A 108 14.50 -4.15 3.78
CA GLU A 108 13.47 -3.93 4.80
C GLU A 108 12.68 -2.65 4.51
N VAL A 109 13.35 -1.56 4.17
CA VAL A 109 12.71 -0.29 3.81
C VAL A 109 11.74 -0.50 2.64
N MET A 110 12.20 -1.18 1.58
CA MET A 110 11.40 -1.44 0.38
C MET A 110 10.15 -2.27 0.68
N VAL A 111 10.31 -3.37 1.42
CA VAL A 111 9.17 -4.26 1.78
C VAL A 111 8.13 -3.53 2.63
N ARG A 112 8.56 -2.70 3.60
CA ARG A 112 7.64 -1.93 4.45
C ARG A 112 6.96 -0.80 3.67
N LEU A 113 7.71 -0.10 2.82
CA LEU A 113 7.17 0.93 1.94
C LEU A 113 6.10 0.35 1.00
N GLU A 114 6.38 -0.78 0.35
CA GLU A 114 5.43 -1.46 -0.52
C GLU A 114 4.14 -1.84 0.23
N LYS A 115 4.26 -2.35 1.47
CA LYS A 115 3.09 -2.66 2.31
C LYS A 115 2.24 -1.43 2.62
N VAL A 116 2.88 -0.29 2.87
CA VAL A 116 2.16 0.98 3.13
C VAL A 116 1.55 1.48 1.83
N LEU A 117 2.31 1.52 0.74
CA LEU A 117 1.80 1.93 -0.57
C LEU A 117 0.65 1.04 -1.05
N ASP A 118 0.66 -0.25 -0.75
CA ASP A 118 -0.46 -1.16 -1.04
C ASP A 118 -1.74 -0.81 -0.27
N ARG A 119 -1.60 -0.29 0.96
CA ARG A 119 -2.75 0.15 1.77
C ARG A 119 -3.29 1.51 1.35
N TYR A 120 -2.38 2.44 1.08
CA TYR A 120 -2.67 3.85 0.74
C TYR A 120 -2.53 4.12 -0.74
N GLY A 121 -2.00 3.13 -1.46
CA GLY A 121 -1.47 3.30 -2.78
C GLY A 121 -2.51 3.67 -3.79
N THR A 122 -1.98 4.23 -4.81
CA THR A 122 -2.46 4.64 -6.13
C THR A 122 -3.47 3.71 -6.85
N ALA A 123 -4.08 2.75 -6.15
CA ALA A 123 -5.36 2.24 -6.58
C ALA A 123 -6.32 3.44 -6.60
N PRO A 124 -6.93 3.78 -7.72
CA PRO A 124 -7.92 4.84 -7.75
C PRO A 124 -8.90 4.61 -6.61
N LYS A 125 -9.23 5.66 -5.83
CA LYS A 125 -10.16 5.57 -4.69
C LYS A 125 -11.44 4.81 -5.06
N GLN A 126 -11.76 4.83 -6.35
CA GLN A 126 -12.82 4.05 -6.95
C GLN A 126 -12.34 3.43 -8.26
N ILE A 127 -12.53 2.14 -8.42
CA ILE A 127 -12.28 1.41 -9.66
C ILE A 127 -13.64 1.08 -10.27
N GLN A 128 -13.87 1.54 -11.47
CA GLN A 128 -15.09 1.21 -12.21
C GLN A 128 -14.78 0.17 -13.28
N ILE A 129 -15.54 -0.92 -13.27
CA ILE A 129 -15.52 -1.96 -14.29
C ILE A 129 -16.98 -2.20 -14.69
N ASP A 130 -17.35 -1.73 -15.86
CA ASP A 130 -18.72 -1.71 -16.38
C ASP A 130 -19.69 -1.05 -15.36
N ASP A 131 -20.63 -1.82 -14.82
CA ASP A 131 -21.65 -1.41 -13.85
C ASP A 131 -21.23 -1.60 -12.39
N VAL A 132 -20.00 -2.07 -12.15
CA VAL A 132 -19.44 -2.29 -10.81
C VAL A 132 -18.45 -1.19 -10.46
N ILE A 133 -18.65 -0.57 -9.30
CA ILE A 133 -17.71 0.39 -8.69
C ILE A 133 -17.18 -0.22 -7.40
N ILE A 134 -15.87 -0.22 -7.27
CA ILE A 134 -15.14 -0.71 -6.10
C ILE A 134 -14.50 0.49 -5.42
N ASP A 135 -14.97 0.85 -4.24
CA ASP A 135 -14.29 1.82 -3.39
C ASP A 135 -13.18 1.10 -2.62
N THR A 136 -11.93 1.45 -2.93
CA THR A 136 -10.76 0.76 -2.38
C THR A 136 -10.41 1.24 -0.97
N VAL A 137 -10.95 2.37 -0.53
CA VAL A 137 -10.73 2.94 0.81
C VAL A 137 -11.71 2.35 1.81
N SER A 138 -13.01 2.35 1.46
CA SER A 138 -14.06 1.79 2.32
C SER A 138 -14.25 0.28 2.14
N HIS A 139 -13.64 -0.33 1.12
CA HIS A 139 -13.83 -1.73 0.70
C HIS A 139 -15.28 -2.06 0.30
N ILE A 140 -16.02 -1.04 -0.12
CA ILE A 140 -17.41 -1.19 -0.57
C ILE A 140 -17.41 -1.48 -2.07
N VAL A 141 -18.22 -2.45 -2.46
CA VAL A 141 -18.47 -2.77 -3.86
C VAL A 141 -19.93 -2.46 -4.18
N THR A 142 -20.16 -1.67 -5.19
CA THR A 142 -21.54 -1.37 -5.66
C THR A 142 -21.71 -1.86 -7.10
N LYS A 143 -22.92 -2.28 -7.43
CA LYS A 143 -23.32 -2.64 -8.79
C LYS A 143 -24.62 -1.93 -9.12
N ASN A 144 -24.65 -1.15 -10.20
CA ASN A 144 -25.78 -0.30 -10.57
C ASN A 144 -26.26 0.62 -9.41
N GLY A 145 -25.33 1.06 -8.55
CA GLY A 145 -25.63 1.88 -7.38
C GLY A 145 -26.08 1.13 -6.11
N GLU A 146 -26.28 -0.18 -6.18
CA GLU A 146 -26.62 -1.02 -5.03
C GLU A 146 -25.37 -1.66 -4.43
N GLU A 147 -25.25 -1.65 -3.09
CA GLU A 147 -24.12 -2.26 -2.40
C GLU A 147 -24.17 -3.78 -2.48
N ILE A 148 -23.08 -4.40 -2.91
CA ILE A 148 -22.90 -5.84 -2.99
C ILE A 148 -21.98 -6.30 -1.86
N TYR A 149 -22.52 -6.96 -0.87
CA TYR A 149 -21.71 -7.50 0.22
C TYR A 149 -20.81 -8.64 -0.25
N LEU A 150 -19.50 -8.41 -0.18
CA LEU A 150 -18.47 -9.43 -0.34
C LEU A 150 -17.86 -9.78 1.03
N LYS A 151 -17.64 -11.08 1.28
CA LYS A 151 -16.84 -11.50 2.43
C LYS A 151 -15.39 -11.04 2.23
N PRO A 152 -14.59 -10.82 3.30
CA PRO A 152 -13.22 -10.31 3.17
C PRO A 152 -12.36 -11.08 2.14
N MET A 153 -12.41 -12.41 2.14
CA MET A 153 -11.66 -13.22 1.18
C MET A 153 -12.20 -13.14 -0.26
N GLU A 154 -13.50 -12.89 -0.44
CA GLU A 154 -14.08 -12.64 -1.76
C GLU A 154 -13.64 -11.29 -2.30
N TYR A 155 -13.60 -10.26 -1.44
CA TYR A 155 -13.08 -8.94 -1.79
C TYR A 155 -11.59 -9.01 -2.17
N ASN A 156 -10.76 -9.65 -1.35
CA ASN A 156 -9.34 -9.82 -1.66
C ASN A 156 -9.13 -10.57 -2.98
N CYS A 157 -9.88 -11.64 -3.22
CA CYS A 157 -9.83 -12.39 -4.48
C CYS A 157 -10.25 -11.53 -5.69
N LEU A 158 -11.28 -10.69 -5.54
CA LEU A 158 -11.67 -9.71 -6.55
C LEU A 158 -10.51 -8.75 -6.85
N MET A 159 -9.85 -8.22 -5.82
CA MET A 159 -8.74 -7.28 -5.97
C MET A 159 -7.51 -7.89 -6.64
N VAL A 160 -7.25 -9.19 -6.46
CA VAL A 160 -6.19 -9.90 -7.21
C VAL A 160 -6.45 -9.81 -8.72
N PHE A 161 -7.69 -9.99 -9.17
CA PHE A 161 -8.05 -9.86 -10.59
C PHE A 161 -7.99 -8.41 -11.07
N VAL A 162 -8.53 -7.49 -10.28
CA VAL A 162 -8.58 -6.05 -10.61
C VAL A 162 -7.19 -5.46 -10.77
N LYS A 163 -6.23 -5.89 -9.95
CA LYS A 163 -4.80 -5.49 -10.06
C LYS A 163 -4.09 -6.13 -11.27
N ASN A 164 -4.65 -7.19 -11.86
CA ASN A 164 -4.05 -7.94 -12.98
C ASN A 164 -5.02 -8.08 -14.16
N PRO A 165 -5.55 -6.99 -14.75
CA PRO A 165 -6.51 -7.04 -15.83
C PRO A 165 -5.90 -7.72 -17.06
N ASN A 166 -6.69 -8.53 -17.75
CA ASN A 166 -6.32 -9.27 -18.98
C ASN A 166 -5.18 -10.29 -18.79
N LYS A 167 -4.68 -10.51 -17.57
CA LYS A 167 -3.64 -11.48 -17.27
C LYS A 167 -4.25 -12.81 -16.83
N ALA A 168 -3.84 -13.92 -17.46
CA ALA A 168 -4.20 -15.25 -17.00
C ALA A 168 -3.40 -15.58 -15.71
N LEU A 169 -4.11 -15.73 -14.60
CA LEU A 169 -3.53 -16.09 -13.31
C LEU A 169 -3.78 -17.57 -13.02
N THR A 170 -2.75 -18.29 -12.63
CA THR A 170 -2.90 -19.68 -12.17
C THR A 170 -3.57 -19.70 -10.80
N ARG A 171 -4.22 -20.84 -10.47
CA ARG A 171 -4.82 -21.03 -9.14
C ARG A 171 -3.80 -20.86 -8.02
N SER A 172 -2.57 -21.33 -8.23
CA SER A 172 -1.48 -21.20 -7.25
C SER A 172 -1.06 -19.72 -7.08
N GLN A 173 -0.97 -18.94 -8.14
CA GLN A 173 -0.68 -17.51 -8.05
C GLN A 173 -1.78 -16.76 -7.30
N ILE A 174 -3.05 -17.03 -7.60
CA ILE A 174 -4.18 -16.43 -6.88
C ILE A 174 -4.13 -16.82 -5.39
N LEU A 175 -3.86 -18.09 -5.10
CA LEU A 175 -3.73 -18.59 -3.74
C LEU A 175 -2.60 -17.90 -2.98
N GLN A 176 -1.43 -17.76 -3.59
CA GLN A 176 -0.27 -17.11 -3.01
C GLN A 176 -0.54 -15.63 -2.69
N GLU A 177 -1.21 -14.89 -3.58
CA GLU A 177 -1.60 -13.51 -3.35
C GLU A 177 -2.62 -13.36 -2.22
N LEU A 178 -3.51 -14.34 -2.04
CA LEU A 178 -4.54 -14.30 -1.00
C LEU A 178 -4.02 -14.61 0.40
N TRP A 179 -3.03 -15.50 0.55
CA TRP A 179 -2.58 -16.03 1.84
C TRP A 179 -1.13 -15.75 2.23
N LYS A 180 -0.38 -15.01 1.44
CA LYS A 180 0.95 -14.40 1.68
C LYS A 180 2.02 -15.12 2.55
N GLU A 181 1.93 -16.30 3.11
CA GLU A 181 3.11 -17.04 3.67
C GLU A 181 2.84 -18.36 4.42
N GLU A 182 1.62 -18.72 4.86
CA GLU A 182 1.44 -19.89 5.74
C GLU A 182 0.33 -20.88 5.33
N PHE A 183 -0.18 -20.84 4.11
CA PHE A 183 -1.33 -21.67 3.79
C PHE A 183 -0.99 -22.89 2.92
N CYS A 184 -1.01 -24.09 3.55
CA CYS A 184 -1.05 -25.41 2.89
C CYS A 184 -2.49 -25.78 2.45
N GLY A 185 -3.28 -24.84 1.91
CA GLY A 185 -4.65 -25.08 1.49
C GLY A 185 -4.76 -25.60 0.06
N GLU A 186 -5.85 -26.34 -0.21
CA GLU A 186 -6.14 -26.84 -1.56
C GLU A 186 -6.50 -25.70 -2.52
N THR A 187 -6.00 -25.76 -3.75
CA THR A 187 -6.29 -24.80 -4.83
C THR A 187 -7.78 -24.70 -5.19
N ARG A 188 -8.61 -25.67 -4.79
CA ARG A 188 -10.08 -25.68 -4.91
C ARG A 188 -10.76 -24.53 -4.17
N THR A 189 -10.12 -23.96 -3.15
CA THR A 189 -10.65 -22.81 -2.41
C THR A 189 -10.79 -21.60 -3.32
N VAL A 190 -9.88 -21.40 -4.29
CA VAL A 190 -9.93 -20.34 -5.28
C VAL A 190 -11.18 -20.46 -6.15
N ASP A 191 -11.50 -21.67 -6.62
CA ASP A 191 -12.66 -21.91 -7.48
C ASP A 191 -13.97 -21.53 -6.78
N ALA A 192 -14.07 -21.80 -5.48
CA ALA A 192 -15.21 -21.41 -4.66
C ALA A 192 -15.35 -19.87 -4.52
N HIS A 193 -14.25 -19.14 -4.32
CA HIS A 193 -14.28 -17.68 -4.25
C HIS A 193 -14.64 -17.07 -5.60
N VAL A 194 -14.01 -17.52 -6.68
CA VAL A 194 -14.34 -17.07 -8.04
C VAL A 194 -15.81 -17.34 -8.37
N GLY A 195 -16.33 -18.51 -8.03
CA GLY A 195 -17.73 -18.85 -8.24
C GLY A 195 -18.70 -17.90 -7.52
N ARG A 196 -18.38 -17.52 -6.26
CA ARG A 196 -19.19 -16.58 -5.48
C ARG A 196 -19.12 -15.16 -6.04
N ILE A 197 -17.92 -14.67 -6.42
CA ILE A 197 -17.74 -13.36 -7.05
C ILE A 197 -18.55 -13.28 -8.35
N ARG A 198 -18.41 -14.29 -9.23
CA ARG A 198 -19.19 -14.37 -10.49
C ARG A 198 -20.69 -14.28 -10.23
N LYS A 199 -21.18 -15.02 -9.22
CA LYS A 199 -22.61 -15.02 -8.86
C LYS A 199 -23.07 -13.66 -8.35
N LYS A 200 -22.31 -13.05 -7.43
CA LYS A 200 -22.69 -11.79 -6.78
C LYS A 200 -22.61 -10.60 -7.73
N LEU A 201 -21.60 -10.54 -8.59
CA LEU A 201 -21.39 -9.45 -9.54
C LEU A 201 -22.01 -9.73 -10.92
N SER A 202 -22.57 -10.92 -11.13
CA SER A 202 -23.03 -11.39 -12.47
C SER A 202 -21.89 -11.40 -13.51
N TRP A 203 -20.68 -11.73 -13.06
CA TRP A 203 -19.45 -11.68 -13.85
C TRP A 203 -19.02 -13.03 -14.41
N GLN A 204 -19.98 -13.86 -14.83
CA GLN A 204 -19.71 -15.16 -15.47
C GLN A 204 -18.85 -15.00 -16.72
N ASP A 205 -19.11 -13.94 -17.47
CA ASP A 205 -18.41 -13.63 -18.71
C ASP A 205 -17.21 -12.69 -18.51
N LYS A 206 -17.12 -11.97 -17.38
CA LYS A 206 -16.01 -11.08 -17.06
C LYS A 206 -14.80 -11.82 -16.52
N ILE A 207 -14.99 -12.70 -15.57
CA ILE A 207 -13.90 -13.56 -15.07
C ILE A 207 -13.94 -14.84 -15.88
N LYS A 208 -13.09 -14.98 -16.90
CA LYS A 208 -13.02 -16.18 -17.76
C LYS A 208 -12.23 -17.29 -17.08
N THR A 209 -12.70 -18.53 -17.27
CA THR A 209 -11.90 -19.72 -16.93
C THR A 209 -10.96 -20.03 -18.09
N ILE A 210 -9.67 -20.06 -17.82
CA ILE A 210 -8.65 -20.49 -18.79
C ILE A 210 -8.34 -21.96 -18.52
N PRO A 211 -8.73 -22.87 -19.41
CA PRO A 211 -8.60 -24.31 -19.18
C PRO A 211 -7.17 -24.70 -18.83
N ARG A 212 -7.01 -25.54 -17.79
CA ARG A 212 -5.74 -26.05 -17.25
C ARG A 212 -4.80 -25.00 -16.66
N ILE A 213 -5.13 -23.71 -16.70
CA ILE A 213 -4.34 -22.59 -16.17
C ILE A 213 -5.02 -22.05 -14.91
N GLY A 214 -6.16 -21.39 -15.07
CA GLY A 214 -6.82 -20.68 -13.96
C GLY A 214 -7.88 -19.72 -14.44
N TYR A 215 -7.71 -18.43 -14.14
CA TYR A 215 -8.72 -17.40 -14.41
C TYR A 215 -8.11 -16.10 -14.95
N ARG A 216 -8.91 -15.34 -15.67
CA ARG A 216 -8.56 -14.02 -16.21
C ARG A 216 -9.77 -13.09 -16.12
N LEU A 217 -9.58 -11.88 -15.67
CA LEU A 217 -10.54 -10.78 -15.76
C LEU A 217 -10.36 -10.09 -17.12
N GLU A 218 -11.48 -9.93 -17.87
CA GLU A 218 -11.53 -9.27 -19.19
C GLU A 218 -12.35 -7.98 -19.13
#